data_9c9bf690f5730fa0d628968a888317fd
#
_entry.id   9c9bf690f5730fa0d628968a888317fd
#
_cell.length_a   1.000
_cell.length_b   1.000
_cell.length_c   1.000
_cell.angle_alpha   90.00
_cell.angle_beta   90.00
_cell.angle_gamma   90.00
#
_symmetry.space_group_name_H-M   'P 1'
#
loop_
_entity.id
_entity.type
_entity.pdbx_description
1 polymer ?
#
loop_
_entity_poly.entity_id
_entity_poly.type
_entity_poly.pdbx_seq_one_letter_code
_entity_poly.pdbx_strand_id
1 'polypeptide(L)'
;MTDSASHSPAQAAPSGCPLSWPQQRQNLILFAVCTGTQYLAAPVLYVGITQASLCNRLGADARTSNLPGTLFFAMTAMPALIAWLSPGVSSLRRNLSLCYATSALMLTVLAVTLALPVSNQIKVAMIILQGGISGAVMPAAIALLWEVIGRGSDESRRGLALSMAFGAGPLLAVLGSFCQTALLGGDLFGLHFAGLAYPTSFIILFAAAVPIMGLAALFSQFFVVAPVEKEAEREPLSAVGGLIAGLPLMFASVALMHCSSVPLEAADALPGSAVSRTMMQMLGGLCAGGAALSFVHHFRSILRQRVLLLATIVTILVYAGNVIPSNMNLYSEQVLGNVPLKYAGVQNMLRFGFKVVAGTVLGWFLTRTNPRAGILATSSIFLAAQIWAILVTGPWYLVAFGLHGAGELVGVYAPNYIVSASHRNELRRNLAFVTMLMVPAAPAGYLYGSIVDFVSESGWQVMGMNSKTLGFRLSFCACAVFILCGIILAIVKLPAKPRPGLDSKELI
;
A
#
# COMPACT_ATOMS: atom_id res chain seq x y z
N MET A 1 -53.45 39.54 -20.82
CA MET A 1 -53.19 39.06 -19.48
C MET A 1 -52.14 37.97 -19.58
N THR A 2 -50.91 38.34 -19.45
CA THR A 2 -49.75 37.42 -19.51
C THR A 2 -49.13 37.39 -18.14
N ASP A 3 -49.36 36.26 -17.42
CA ASP A 3 -48.73 35.99 -16.12
C ASP A 3 -47.22 35.74 -16.34
N SER A 4 -46.43 36.72 -15.98
CA SER A 4 -44.98 36.57 -15.84
C SER A 4 -44.67 35.89 -14.50
N ALA A 5 -44.55 34.55 -14.48
CA ALA A 5 -43.99 33.82 -13.36
C ALA A 5 -42.52 34.22 -13.17
N SER A 6 -42.30 35.03 -12.13
CA SER A 6 -40.94 35.38 -11.66
C SER A 6 -40.25 34.13 -11.12
N HIS A 7 -39.38 33.53 -11.92
CA HIS A 7 -38.41 32.57 -11.43
C HIS A 7 -37.48 33.28 -10.41
N SER A 8 -37.75 33.12 -9.15
CA SER A 8 -36.83 33.47 -8.08
C SER A 8 -35.52 32.68 -8.33
N PRO A 9 -34.33 33.30 -8.45
CA PRO A 9 -33.09 32.56 -8.60
C PRO A 9 -32.89 31.73 -7.33
N ALA A 10 -32.83 30.41 -7.49
CA ALA A 10 -32.47 29.50 -6.42
C ALA A 10 -31.21 30.06 -5.75
N GLN A 11 -31.33 30.46 -4.49
CA GLN A 11 -30.20 30.90 -3.68
C GLN A 11 -29.13 29.81 -3.74
N ALA A 12 -28.02 30.08 -4.42
CA ALA A 12 -26.85 29.22 -4.38
C ALA A 12 -26.48 29.02 -2.91
N ALA A 13 -26.55 27.77 -2.45
CA ALA A 13 -26.12 27.42 -1.09
C ALA A 13 -24.71 28.00 -0.85
N PRO A 14 -24.45 28.57 0.33
CA PRO A 14 -23.16 29.19 0.63
C PRO A 14 -22.06 28.16 0.42
N SER A 15 -21.16 28.40 -0.53
CA SER A 15 -20.08 27.51 -0.96
C SER A 15 -18.90 27.44 0.03
N GLY A 16 -19.11 27.80 1.29
CA GLY A 16 -18.10 27.85 2.33
C GLY A 16 -18.20 26.71 3.36
N CYS A 17 -17.07 26.33 3.95
CA CYS A 17 -17.05 25.41 5.08
C CYS A 17 -17.81 26.04 6.27
N PRO A 18 -18.72 25.28 6.95
CA PRO A 18 -19.51 25.81 8.07
C PRO A 18 -18.68 26.09 9.33
N LEU A 19 -17.40 25.70 9.35
CA LEU A 19 -16.49 25.93 10.48
C LEU A 19 -15.83 27.30 10.42
N SER A 20 -15.64 27.91 11.59
CA SER A 20 -14.90 29.16 11.75
C SER A 20 -13.41 28.98 11.38
N TRP A 21 -12.74 30.07 11.02
CA TRP A 21 -11.30 30.02 10.66
C TRP A 21 -10.39 29.39 11.74
N PRO A 22 -10.54 29.71 13.03
CA PRO A 22 -9.77 29.02 14.07
C PRO A 22 -9.94 27.50 14.06
N GLN A 23 -11.17 27.01 13.86
CA GLN A 23 -11.47 25.58 13.78
C GLN A 23 -10.86 24.92 12.54
N GLN A 24 -10.95 25.58 11.37
CA GLN A 24 -10.29 25.10 10.15
C GLN A 24 -8.78 25.03 10.32
N ARG A 25 -8.17 26.08 10.90
CA ARG A 25 -6.72 26.12 11.20
C ARG A 25 -6.32 24.98 12.15
N GLN A 26 -7.11 24.74 13.19
CA GLN A 26 -6.90 23.61 14.10
C GLN A 26 -6.90 22.27 13.34
N ASN A 27 -7.87 22.04 12.48
CA ASN A 27 -7.94 20.82 11.65
C ASN A 27 -6.72 20.66 10.74
N LEU A 28 -6.26 21.75 10.10
CA LEU A 28 -5.05 21.72 9.24
C LEU A 28 -3.78 21.37 10.05
N ILE A 29 -3.63 21.94 11.26
CA ILE A 29 -2.49 21.62 12.14
C ILE A 29 -2.55 20.16 12.60
N LEU A 30 -3.72 19.69 13.05
CA LEU A 30 -3.91 18.31 13.48
C LEU A 30 -3.68 17.31 12.34
N PHE A 31 -4.12 17.66 11.13
CA PHE A 31 -3.86 16.86 9.93
C PHE A 31 -2.34 16.75 9.66
N ALA A 32 -1.63 17.88 9.73
CA ALA A 32 -0.18 17.89 9.55
C ALA A 32 0.54 17.03 10.61
N VAL A 33 0.13 17.14 11.88
CA VAL A 33 0.68 16.33 12.98
C VAL A 33 0.39 14.84 12.77
N CYS A 34 -0.86 14.46 12.53
CA CYS A 34 -1.22 13.05 12.32
C CYS A 34 -0.54 12.45 11.09
N THR A 35 -0.46 13.19 9.98
CA THR A 35 0.25 12.77 8.78
C THR A 35 1.76 12.69 9.03
N GLY A 36 2.32 13.68 9.71
CA GLY A 36 3.74 13.71 10.06
C GLY A 36 4.17 12.54 10.94
N THR A 37 3.38 12.18 11.95
CA THR A 37 3.65 11.03 12.82
C THR A 37 3.60 9.71 12.05
N GLN A 38 2.64 9.54 11.11
CA GLN A 38 2.60 8.37 10.23
C GLN A 38 3.88 8.25 9.40
N TYR A 39 4.34 9.33 8.79
CA TYR A 39 5.55 9.33 7.99
C TYR A 39 6.81 9.12 8.83
N LEU A 40 6.89 9.70 10.03
CA LEU A 40 8.03 9.47 10.93
C LEU A 40 8.15 7.99 11.31
N ALA A 41 7.04 7.30 11.53
CA ALA A 41 7.00 5.87 11.80
C ALA A 41 6.94 5.00 10.52
N ALA A 42 7.03 5.59 9.33
CA ALA A 42 6.92 4.88 8.05
C ALA A 42 7.82 3.64 7.91
N PRO A 43 9.09 3.63 8.39
CA PRO A 43 9.94 2.45 8.28
C PRO A 43 9.38 1.16 8.92
N VAL A 44 8.47 1.30 9.88
CA VAL A 44 7.81 0.16 10.55
C VAL A 44 6.33 0.01 10.20
N LEU A 45 5.69 1.09 9.73
CA LEU A 45 4.27 1.10 9.37
C LEU A 45 4.00 0.72 7.91
N TYR A 46 4.82 1.22 6.97
CA TYR A 46 4.72 0.88 5.55
C TYR A 46 5.51 -0.40 5.29
N VAL A 47 4.81 -1.49 5.42
CA VAL A 47 5.35 -2.85 5.44
C VAL A 47 6.04 -3.22 4.12
N GLY A 48 7.14 -3.95 4.24
CA GLY A 48 7.94 -4.43 3.11
C GLY A 48 9.39 -4.65 3.53
N ILE A 49 10.23 -3.65 3.40
CA ILE A 49 11.68 -3.72 3.59
C ILE A 49 12.07 -4.18 5.01
N THR A 50 11.60 -3.49 6.03
CA THR A 50 11.96 -3.76 7.45
C THR A 50 11.48 -5.13 7.90
N GLN A 51 10.24 -5.47 7.58
CA GLN A 51 9.63 -6.76 7.95
C GLN A 51 10.28 -7.92 7.21
N ALA A 52 10.57 -7.77 5.91
CA ALA A 52 11.25 -8.80 5.12
C ALA A 52 12.66 -9.07 5.68
N SER A 53 13.43 -8.01 6.01
CA SER A 53 14.74 -8.15 6.65
C SER A 53 14.67 -8.88 7.98
N LEU A 54 13.64 -8.60 8.80
CA LEU A 54 13.46 -9.24 10.10
C LEU A 54 13.03 -10.71 9.94
N CYS A 55 12.11 -11.02 9.04
CA CYS A 55 11.73 -12.40 8.73
C CYS A 55 12.94 -13.21 8.24
N ASN A 56 13.73 -12.67 7.33
CA ASN A 56 14.96 -13.31 6.84
C ASN A 56 15.97 -13.54 7.98
N ARG A 57 16.14 -12.57 8.89
CA ARG A 57 17.00 -12.70 10.07
C ARG A 57 16.54 -13.82 11.02
N LEU A 58 15.25 -14.11 11.05
CA LEU A 58 14.63 -15.20 11.83
C LEU A 58 14.68 -16.56 11.12
N GLY A 59 15.25 -16.62 9.91
CA GLY A 59 15.42 -17.86 9.13
C GLY A 59 14.25 -18.15 8.18
N ALA A 60 13.35 -17.18 7.94
CA ALA A 60 12.26 -17.36 6.97
C ALA A 60 12.80 -17.33 5.52
N ASP A 61 12.19 -18.14 4.65
CA ASP A 61 12.43 -18.16 3.21
C ASP A 61 11.93 -16.87 2.53
N ALA A 62 12.20 -16.70 1.24
CA ALA A 62 11.80 -15.50 0.51
C ALA A 62 10.27 -15.38 0.41
N ARG A 63 9.57 -16.48 0.24
CA ARG A 63 8.09 -16.53 0.20
C ARG A 63 7.47 -16.02 1.49
N THR A 64 7.89 -16.57 2.61
CA THR A 64 7.42 -16.18 3.95
C THR A 64 7.80 -14.74 4.27
N SER A 65 9.00 -14.29 3.88
CA SER A 65 9.45 -12.90 4.07
C SER A 65 8.65 -11.87 3.27
N ASN A 66 7.94 -12.28 2.22
CA ASN A 66 7.03 -11.42 1.46
C ASN A 66 5.59 -11.37 2.03
N LEU A 67 5.21 -12.32 2.90
CA LEU A 67 3.84 -12.38 3.45
C LEU A 67 3.42 -11.11 4.21
N PRO A 68 4.25 -10.45 5.03
CA PRO A 68 3.85 -9.21 5.68
C PRO A 68 3.40 -8.14 4.70
N GLY A 69 4.14 -7.95 3.59
CA GLY A 69 3.79 -7.03 2.51
C GLY A 69 2.54 -7.45 1.74
N THR A 70 2.42 -8.74 1.43
CA THR A 70 1.24 -9.31 0.78
C THR A 70 -0.03 -9.04 1.60
N LEU A 71 -0.01 -9.34 2.90
CA LEU A 71 -1.15 -9.09 3.78
C LEU A 71 -1.42 -7.60 4.00
N PHE A 72 -0.38 -6.76 4.05
CA PHE A 72 -0.56 -5.32 4.11
C PHE A 72 -1.41 -4.82 2.94
N PHE A 73 -1.06 -5.17 1.70
CA PHE A 73 -1.81 -4.75 0.52
C PHE A 73 -3.18 -5.41 0.41
N ALA A 74 -3.30 -6.66 0.83
CA ALA A 74 -4.58 -7.36 0.87
C ALA A 74 -5.61 -6.66 1.78
N MET A 75 -5.15 -6.10 2.91
CA MET A 75 -6.01 -5.42 3.88
C MET A 75 -6.32 -3.97 3.54
N THR A 76 -5.81 -3.41 2.44
CA THR A 76 -6.11 -2.04 2.00
C THR A 76 -7.57 -1.81 1.60
N ALA A 77 -8.40 -2.84 1.55
CA ALA A 77 -9.86 -2.74 1.40
C ALA A 77 -10.60 -2.33 2.68
N MET A 78 -9.94 -2.39 3.84
CA MET A 78 -10.57 -2.12 5.14
C MET A 78 -11.22 -0.73 5.26
N PRO A 79 -10.73 0.36 4.63
CA PRO A 79 -11.42 1.66 4.63
C PRO A 79 -12.88 1.57 4.17
N ALA A 80 -13.17 0.78 3.13
CA ALA A 80 -14.54 0.61 2.64
C ALA A 80 -15.42 -0.13 3.66
N LEU A 81 -14.86 -1.13 4.32
CA LEU A 81 -15.58 -1.86 5.37
C LEU A 81 -15.84 -0.97 6.58
N ILE A 82 -14.89 -0.16 7.02
CA ILE A 82 -15.07 0.79 8.12
C ILE A 82 -16.11 1.85 7.77
N ALA A 83 -16.09 2.40 6.56
CA ALA A 83 -17.08 3.35 6.08
C ALA A 83 -18.50 2.75 6.08
N TRP A 84 -18.63 1.46 5.75
CA TRP A 84 -19.90 0.75 5.81
C TRP A 84 -20.37 0.47 7.25
N LEU A 85 -19.45 0.03 8.12
CA LEU A 85 -19.77 -0.28 9.53
C LEU A 85 -20.14 0.98 10.32
N SER A 86 -19.55 2.10 9.99
CA SER A 86 -19.68 3.37 10.72
C SER A 86 -19.84 4.55 9.76
N PRO A 87 -20.98 4.64 9.04
CA PRO A 87 -21.20 5.67 8.02
C PRO A 87 -21.41 7.08 8.60
N GLY A 88 -21.70 7.18 9.91
CA GLY A 88 -22.00 8.43 10.59
C GLY A 88 -20.75 9.31 10.78
N VAL A 89 -20.91 10.60 10.51
CA VAL A 89 -19.86 11.62 10.69
C VAL A 89 -19.45 11.76 12.15
N SER A 90 -20.37 11.52 13.08
CA SER A 90 -20.14 11.50 14.54
C SER A 90 -19.08 10.47 14.96
N SER A 91 -18.95 9.35 14.22
CA SER A 91 -17.98 8.27 14.50
C SER A 91 -16.55 8.55 13.96
N LEU A 92 -16.37 9.57 13.15
CA LEU A 92 -15.17 9.81 12.35
C LEU A 92 -13.91 9.98 13.21
N ARG A 93 -13.96 10.82 14.25
CA ARG A 93 -12.86 11.03 15.21
C ARG A 93 -12.53 9.77 15.99
N ARG A 94 -13.57 9.06 16.47
CA ARG A 94 -13.40 7.82 17.21
C ARG A 94 -12.73 6.74 16.35
N ASN A 95 -13.20 6.55 15.12
CA ASN A 95 -12.64 5.56 14.20
C ASN A 95 -11.19 5.89 13.82
N LEU A 96 -10.88 7.17 13.59
CA LEU A 96 -9.51 7.62 13.33
C LEU A 96 -8.59 7.34 14.53
N SER A 97 -9.02 7.69 15.74
CA SER A 97 -8.28 7.41 16.97
C SER A 97 -8.09 5.91 17.20
N LEU A 98 -9.12 5.10 16.95
CA LEU A 98 -9.02 3.63 17.04
C LEU A 98 -8.03 3.05 16.03
N CYS A 99 -7.97 3.55 14.81
CA CYS A 99 -6.96 3.10 13.83
C CYS A 99 -5.54 3.33 14.35
N TYR A 100 -5.25 4.51 14.88
CA TYR A 100 -3.92 4.80 15.44
C TYR A 100 -3.63 4.02 16.72
N ALA A 101 -4.61 3.89 17.61
CA ALA A 101 -4.47 3.10 18.84
C ALA A 101 -4.23 1.62 18.54
N THR A 102 -4.94 1.05 17.56
CA THR A 102 -4.73 -0.34 17.11
C THR A 102 -3.33 -0.51 16.52
N SER A 103 -2.83 0.47 15.76
CA SER A 103 -1.46 0.46 15.24
C SER A 103 -0.44 0.48 16.40
N ALA A 104 -0.61 1.37 17.38
CA ALA A 104 0.25 1.44 18.58
C ALA A 104 0.23 0.13 19.37
N LEU A 105 -0.95 -0.44 19.58
CA LEU A 105 -1.12 -1.72 20.28
C LEU A 105 -0.37 -2.85 19.57
N MET A 106 -0.54 -2.96 18.24
CA MET A 106 0.12 -4.00 17.44
C MET A 106 1.65 -3.87 17.46
N LEU A 107 2.17 -2.65 17.39
CA LEU A 107 3.62 -2.39 17.52
C LEU A 107 4.13 -2.77 18.92
N THR A 108 3.35 -2.50 19.97
CA THR A 108 3.66 -2.93 21.33
C THR A 108 3.72 -4.46 21.44
N VAL A 109 2.68 -5.15 20.94
CA VAL A 109 2.62 -6.62 20.97
C VAL A 109 3.80 -7.22 20.19
N LEU A 110 4.16 -6.65 19.04
CA LEU A 110 5.31 -7.11 18.27
C LEU A 110 6.63 -6.89 19.03
N ALA A 111 6.85 -5.70 19.61
CA ALA A 111 8.05 -5.40 20.38
C ALA A 111 8.20 -6.35 21.59
N VAL A 112 7.09 -6.62 22.31
CA VAL A 112 7.05 -7.58 23.41
C VAL A 112 7.36 -9.00 22.92
N THR A 113 6.74 -9.43 21.81
CA THR A 113 6.99 -10.78 21.25
C THR A 113 8.46 -10.96 20.85
N LEU A 114 9.10 -9.93 20.31
CA LEU A 114 10.52 -9.97 19.97
C LEU A 114 11.41 -10.07 21.22
N ALA A 115 10.99 -9.49 22.35
CA ALA A 115 11.71 -9.54 23.63
C ALA A 115 11.55 -10.89 24.34
N LEU A 116 10.46 -11.61 24.11
CA LEU A 116 10.19 -12.89 24.75
C LEU A 116 11.02 -14.04 24.14
N PRO A 117 11.39 -15.05 24.95
CA PRO A 117 12.10 -16.24 24.50
C PRO A 117 11.18 -17.25 23.78
N VAL A 118 10.36 -16.76 22.85
CA VAL A 118 9.48 -17.60 22.02
C VAL A 118 10.18 -18.04 20.73
N SER A 119 9.65 -19.07 20.08
CA SER A 119 10.23 -19.60 18.84
C SER A 119 10.25 -18.56 17.72
N ASN A 120 11.20 -18.68 16.79
CA ASN A 120 11.28 -17.80 15.61
C ASN A 120 10.02 -17.86 14.75
N GLN A 121 9.36 -19.03 14.69
CA GLN A 121 8.10 -19.19 13.94
C GLN A 121 6.99 -18.30 14.51
N ILE A 122 6.85 -18.20 15.85
CA ILE A 122 5.89 -17.29 16.51
C ILE A 122 6.24 -15.84 16.20
N LYS A 123 7.53 -15.48 16.25
CA LYS A 123 7.98 -14.12 15.91
C LYS A 123 7.65 -13.77 14.46
N VAL A 124 7.90 -14.66 13.51
CA VAL A 124 7.56 -14.49 12.09
C VAL A 124 6.05 -14.36 11.91
N ALA A 125 5.24 -15.21 12.54
CA ALA A 125 3.78 -15.12 12.49
C ALA A 125 3.27 -13.75 13.00
N MET A 126 3.87 -13.21 14.06
CA MET A 126 3.53 -11.89 14.60
C MET A 126 3.93 -10.74 13.67
N ILE A 127 5.05 -10.87 12.94
CA ILE A 127 5.45 -9.90 11.91
C ILE A 127 4.46 -9.91 10.75
N ILE A 128 4.01 -11.08 10.32
CA ILE A 128 3.00 -11.26 9.27
C ILE A 128 1.67 -10.63 9.72
N LEU A 129 1.24 -10.90 10.95
CA LEU A 129 0.03 -10.32 11.54
C LEU A 129 0.12 -8.79 11.63
N GLN A 130 1.29 -8.24 12.04
CA GLN A 130 1.54 -6.80 12.05
C GLN A 130 1.38 -6.21 10.65
N GLY A 131 1.86 -6.90 9.62
CA GLY A 131 1.67 -6.50 8.22
C GLY A 131 0.18 -6.37 7.88
N GLY A 132 -0.62 -7.37 8.18
CA GLY A 132 -2.07 -7.36 7.93
C GLY A 132 -2.80 -6.26 8.70
N ILE A 133 -2.54 -6.12 9.99
CA ILE A 133 -3.19 -5.10 10.81
C ILE A 133 -2.79 -3.69 10.36
N SER A 134 -1.51 -3.45 10.06
CA SER A 134 -1.07 -2.16 9.52
C SER A 134 -1.74 -1.85 8.18
N GLY A 135 -1.87 -2.85 7.29
CA GLY A 135 -2.59 -2.72 6.02
C GLY A 135 -4.08 -2.42 6.17
N ALA A 136 -4.69 -2.85 7.28
CA ALA A 136 -6.09 -2.53 7.59
C ALA A 136 -6.24 -1.10 8.13
N VAL A 137 -5.45 -0.73 9.14
CA VAL A 137 -5.71 0.49 9.91
C VAL A 137 -5.05 1.74 9.30
N MET A 138 -3.89 1.62 8.64
CA MET A 138 -3.20 2.79 8.10
C MET A 138 -3.90 3.40 6.88
N PRO A 139 -4.30 2.63 5.84
CA PRO A 139 -5.12 3.17 4.76
C PRO A 139 -6.47 3.71 5.25
N ALA A 140 -7.07 3.07 6.27
CA ALA A 140 -8.29 3.56 6.88
C ALA A 140 -8.07 4.92 7.57
N ALA A 141 -7.01 5.07 8.36
CA ALA A 141 -6.65 6.34 8.98
C ALA A 141 -6.42 7.45 7.93
N ILE A 142 -5.73 7.13 6.82
CA ILE A 142 -5.52 8.07 5.71
C ILE A 142 -6.85 8.49 5.09
N ALA A 143 -7.75 7.55 4.80
CA ALA A 143 -9.06 7.86 4.22
C ALA A 143 -9.90 8.74 5.16
N LEU A 144 -9.94 8.42 6.47
CA LEU A 144 -10.63 9.19 7.49
C LEU A 144 -10.03 10.60 7.66
N LEU A 145 -8.69 10.74 7.61
CA LEU A 145 -8.03 12.04 7.63
C LEU A 145 -8.46 12.92 6.44
N TRP A 146 -8.51 12.35 5.24
CA TRP A 146 -8.98 13.06 4.05
C TRP A 146 -10.45 13.46 4.18
N GLU A 147 -11.29 12.62 4.78
CA GLU A 147 -12.68 12.97 5.03
C GLU A 147 -12.81 14.13 6.03
N VAL A 148 -12.03 14.11 7.11
CA VAL A 148 -11.98 15.22 8.10
C VAL A 148 -11.60 16.53 7.43
N ILE A 149 -10.55 16.54 6.62
CA ILE A 149 -10.11 17.77 5.92
C ILE A 149 -11.11 18.18 4.84
N GLY A 150 -11.68 17.23 4.11
CA GLY A 150 -12.72 17.51 3.12
C GLY A 150 -13.97 18.20 3.71
N ARG A 151 -14.32 17.87 4.96
CA ARG A 151 -15.48 18.46 5.69
C ARG A 151 -15.09 19.64 6.55
N GLY A 152 -13.85 19.68 7.02
CA GLY A 152 -13.38 20.61 8.05
C GLY A 152 -12.52 21.76 7.51
N SER A 153 -12.40 21.96 6.19
CA SER A 153 -11.66 23.07 5.59
C SER A 153 -12.25 23.52 4.26
N ASP A 154 -12.08 24.79 3.94
CA ASP A 154 -12.43 25.36 2.65
C ASP A 154 -11.62 24.73 1.52
N GLU A 155 -12.20 24.63 0.35
CA GLU A 155 -11.58 24.02 -0.84
C GLU A 155 -10.25 24.70 -1.22
N SER A 156 -10.18 26.02 -1.13
CA SER A 156 -8.98 26.81 -1.38
C SER A 156 -7.79 26.45 -0.48
N ARG A 157 -8.04 25.89 0.69
CA ARG A 157 -7.02 25.55 1.71
C ARG A 157 -6.62 24.09 1.72
N ARG A 158 -7.35 23.22 1.01
CA ARG A 158 -7.00 21.81 0.86
C ARG A 158 -5.64 21.61 0.19
N GLY A 159 -5.22 22.55 -0.66
CA GLY A 159 -3.89 22.56 -1.26
C GLY A 159 -2.75 22.57 -0.23
N LEU A 160 -2.94 23.28 0.91
CA LEU A 160 -1.97 23.28 2.00
C LEU A 160 -1.88 21.89 2.67
N ALA A 161 -3.02 21.23 2.92
CA ALA A 161 -3.04 19.87 3.47
C ALA A 161 -2.33 18.88 2.53
N LEU A 162 -2.55 19.00 1.21
CA LEU A 162 -1.86 18.19 0.20
C LEU A 162 -0.34 18.40 0.22
N SER A 163 0.11 19.65 0.31
CA SER A 163 1.54 19.95 0.37
C SER A 163 2.20 19.42 1.65
N MET A 164 1.49 19.41 2.76
CA MET A 164 1.95 18.80 4.01
C MET A 164 2.03 17.27 3.89
N ALA A 165 1.02 16.63 3.33
CA ALA A 165 0.97 15.17 3.20
C ALA A 165 2.02 14.63 2.21
N PHE A 166 2.19 15.27 1.06
CA PHE A 166 3.03 14.76 -0.03
C PHE A 166 4.39 15.46 -0.16
N GLY A 167 4.57 16.61 0.48
CA GLY A 167 5.84 17.31 0.55
C GLY A 167 6.58 17.07 1.86
N ALA A 168 6.05 17.59 2.98
CA ALA A 168 6.70 17.49 4.29
C ALA A 168 6.66 16.06 4.87
N GLY A 169 5.59 15.28 4.61
CA GLY A 169 5.45 13.92 5.12
C GLY A 169 6.64 13.01 4.74
N PRO A 170 6.96 12.82 3.47
CA PRO A 170 8.08 11.98 3.07
C PRO A 170 9.44 12.43 3.63
N LEU A 171 9.64 13.71 3.94
CA LEU A 171 10.85 14.19 4.62
C LEU A 171 10.94 13.63 6.05
N LEU A 172 9.81 13.56 6.77
CA LEU A 172 9.76 12.90 8.08
C LEU A 172 10.01 11.39 7.96
N ALA A 173 9.60 10.74 6.87
CA ALA A 173 9.95 9.35 6.61
C ALA A 173 11.44 9.16 6.35
N VAL A 174 12.10 10.11 5.70
CA VAL A 174 13.57 10.11 5.56
C VAL A 174 14.22 10.20 6.94
N LEU A 175 13.73 11.08 7.84
CA LEU A 175 14.22 11.19 9.21
C LEU A 175 14.00 9.87 9.99
N GLY A 176 12.81 9.28 9.92
CA GLY A 176 12.52 7.96 10.53
C GLY A 176 13.44 6.86 10.01
N SER A 177 13.75 6.88 8.72
CA SER A 177 14.65 5.92 8.08
C SER A 177 16.12 6.15 8.49
N PHE A 178 16.51 7.38 8.74
CA PHE A 178 17.80 7.70 9.34
C PHE A 178 17.92 7.12 10.76
N CYS A 179 16.91 7.33 11.60
CA CYS A 179 16.86 6.72 12.93
C CYS A 179 16.89 5.18 12.87
N GLN A 180 16.19 4.59 11.89
CA GLN A 180 16.26 3.16 11.63
C GLN A 180 17.69 2.71 11.30
N THR A 181 18.41 3.43 10.41
CA THR A 181 19.80 3.11 10.06
C THR A 181 20.71 3.17 11.30
N ALA A 182 20.55 4.19 12.13
CA ALA A 182 21.32 4.35 13.36
C ALA A 182 21.07 3.20 14.36
N LEU A 183 19.82 2.75 14.49
CA LEU A 183 19.44 1.66 15.43
C LEU A 183 19.86 0.28 14.93
N LEU A 184 19.64 -0.02 13.65
CA LEU A 184 19.92 -1.35 13.09
C LEU A 184 21.40 -1.55 12.73
N GLY A 185 22.19 -0.50 12.73
CA GLY A 185 23.54 -0.48 12.19
C GLY A 185 23.53 -0.42 10.65
N GLY A 186 24.43 0.33 10.09
CA GLY A 186 24.52 0.45 8.63
C GLY A 186 25.48 1.56 8.24
N ASP A 187 25.71 1.64 6.94
CA ASP A 187 26.57 2.65 6.35
C ASP A 187 25.75 3.67 5.59
N LEU A 188 25.89 4.94 5.93
CA LEU A 188 25.21 6.03 5.28
C LEU A 188 26.23 7.05 4.76
N PHE A 189 26.48 7.08 3.46
CA PHE A 189 27.39 8.03 2.81
C PHE A 189 28.79 8.14 3.50
N GLY A 190 29.33 7.00 3.95
CA GLY A 190 30.62 6.95 4.66
C GLY A 190 30.52 7.12 6.19
N LEU A 191 29.36 7.35 6.74
CA LEU A 191 29.10 7.32 8.18
C LEU A 191 28.73 5.90 8.60
N HIS A 192 29.55 5.30 9.46
CA HIS A 192 29.31 3.99 10.03
C HIS A 192 28.52 4.09 11.33
N PHE A 193 27.35 3.45 11.37
CA PHE A 193 26.59 3.28 12.60
C PHE A 193 26.79 1.86 13.11
N ALA A 194 27.28 1.72 14.33
CA ALA A 194 27.48 0.42 14.95
C ALA A 194 26.15 -0.32 15.18
N GLY A 195 25.07 0.44 15.39
CA GLY A 195 23.74 -0.09 15.69
C GLY A 195 23.68 -0.81 17.04
N LEU A 196 22.51 -1.30 17.37
CA LEU A 196 22.29 -2.15 18.55
C LEU A 196 22.22 -3.63 18.13
N ALA A 197 22.66 -4.51 19.02
CA ALA A 197 22.59 -5.94 18.75
C ALA A 197 21.13 -6.43 18.63
N TYR A 198 20.91 -7.45 17.79
CA TYR A 198 19.63 -8.16 17.74
C TYR A 198 19.43 -8.94 19.07
N PRO A 199 18.21 -8.99 19.65
CA PRO A 199 16.94 -8.43 19.16
C PRO A 199 16.69 -6.98 19.59
N THR A 200 17.54 -6.39 20.44
CA THR A 200 17.34 -5.08 21.07
C THR A 200 17.09 -3.96 20.06
N SER A 201 17.81 -3.97 18.93
CA SER A 201 17.65 -2.98 17.88
C SER A 201 16.23 -2.93 17.32
N PHE A 202 15.61 -4.08 17.07
CA PHE A 202 14.23 -4.15 16.59
C PHE A 202 13.20 -3.86 17.67
N ILE A 203 13.44 -4.33 18.90
CA ILE A 203 12.56 -4.02 20.04
C ILE A 203 12.45 -2.51 20.19
N ILE A 204 13.58 -1.79 20.19
CA ILE A 204 13.59 -0.34 20.32
C ILE A 204 12.98 0.33 19.10
N LEU A 205 13.25 -0.16 17.89
CA LEU A 205 12.68 0.40 16.63
C LEU A 205 11.15 0.34 16.65
N PHE A 206 10.56 -0.79 16.99
CA PHE A 206 9.11 -0.94 17.08
C PHE A 206 8.53 -0.20 18.28
N ALA A 207 9.17 -0.28 19.46
CA ALA A 207 8.74 0.41 20.67
C ALA A 207 8.77 1.93 20.53
N ALA A 208 9.76 2.50 19.82
CA ALA A 208 9.82 3.95 19.56
C ALA A 208 8.66 4.46 18.71
N ALA A 209 8.09 3.63 17.84
CA ALA A 209 6.93 4.00 17.03
C ALA A 209 5.60 3.97 17.84
N VAL A 210 5.56 3.28 19.00
CA VAL A 210 4.36 3.22 19.87
C VAL A 210 3.92 4.60 20.35
N PRO A 211 4.76 5.42 21.03
CA PRO A 211 4.35 6.75 21.47
C PRO A 211 4.01 7.66 20.29
N ILE A 212 4.67 7.51 19.14
CA ILE A 212 4.38 8.30 17.93
C ILE A 212 2.94 8.02 17.47
N MET A 213 2.51 6.76 17.41
CA MET A 213 1.14 6.39 17.06
C MET A 213 0.14 6.73 18.18
N GLY A 214 0.56 6.61 19.43
CA GLY A 214 -0.23 7.05 20.59
C GLY A 214 -0.55 8.54 20.56
N LEU A 215 0.43 9.38 20.21
CA LEU A 215 0.23 10.81 20.00
C LEU A 215 -0.73 11.09 18.84
N ALA A 216 -0.62 10.37 17.71
CA ALA A 216 -1.59 10.49 16.62
C ALA A 216 -3.01 10.11 17.06
N ALA A 217 -3.17 9.04 17.86
CA ALA A 217 -4.45 8.64 18.42
C ALA A 217 -5.04 9.72 19.36
N LEU A 218 -4.21 10.34 20.18
CA LEU A 218 -4.61 11.43 21.07
C LEU A 218 -5.03 12.68 20.27
N PHE A 219 -4.17 13.15 19.37
CA PHE A 219 -4.42 14.35 18.59
C PHE A 219 -5.62 14.22 17.66
N SER A 220 -5.88 13.02 17.15
CA SER A 220 -7.04 12.77 16.28
C SER A 220 -8.41 13.01 16.95
N GLN A 221 -8.46 13.00 18.28
CA GLN A 221 -9.69 13.27 19.03
C GLN A 221 -10.07 14.77 19.03
N PHE A 222 -9.10 15.67 18.77
CA PHE A 222 -9.33 17.11 18.79
C PHE A 222 -9.79 17.69 17.45
N PHE A 223 -9.95 16.88 16.41
CA PHE A 223 -10.54 17.36 15.17
C PHE A 223 -11.95 17.92 15.37
N VAL A 224 -12.23 19.05 14.73
CA VAL A 224 -13.57 19.65 14.73
C VAL A 224 -14.28 19.25 13.45
N VAL A 225 -15.37 18.51 13.59
CA VAL A 225 -16.18 18.06 12.47
C VAL A 225 -17.54 18.74 12.54
N ALA A 226 -17.93 19.39 11.44
CA ALA A 226 -19.23 20.06 11.38
C ALA A 226 -20.37 19.02 11.49
N PRO A 227 -21.40 19.32 12.30
CA PRO A 227 -22.57 18.46 12.37
C PRO A 227 -23.26 18.40 11.00
N VAL A 228 -23.86 17.27 10.67
CA VAL A 228 -24.62 17.04 9.44
C VAL A 228 -26.10 16.94 9.81
N GLU A 229 -26.97 17.61 9.07
CA GLU A 229 -28.42 17.59 9.33
C GLU A 229 -28.99 16.16 9.23
N LYS A 230 -28.46 15.36 8.31
CA LYS A 230 -28.85 13.95 8.17
C LYS A 230 -27.59 13.09 8.07
N GLU A 231 -27.40 12.19 9.03
CA GLU A 231 -26.32 11.19 8.94
C GLU A 231 -26.58 10.21 7.78
N ALA A 232 -25.50 9.78 7.13
CA ALA A 232 -25.61 8.80 6.06
C ALA A 232 -26.16 7.47 6.63
N GLU A 233 -27.20 6.96 6.02
CA GLU A 233 -27.75 5.65 6.35
C GLU A 233 -26.77 4.54 5.92
N ARG A 234 -26.76 3.45 6.68
CA ARG A 234 -25.92 2.30 6.35
C ARG A 234 -26.40 1.69 5.03
N GLU A 235 -25.51 1.55 4.07
CA GLU A 235 -25.81 0.83 2.84
C GLU A 235 -26.20 -0.63 3.14
N PRO A 236 -27.08 -1.25 2.33
CA PRO A 236 -27.48 -2.63 2.54
C PRO A 236 -26.26 -3.57 2.44
N LEU A 237 -26.32 -4.70 3.14
CA LEU A 237 -25.23 -5.70 3.16
C LEU A 237 -24.84 -6.16 1.74
N SER A 238 -25.80 -6.20 0.81
CA SER A 238 -25.57 -6.51 -0.59
C SER A 238 -24.56 -5.58 -1.28
N ALA A 239 -24.46 -4.34 -0.82
CA ALA A 239 -23.52 -3.36 -1.39
C ALA A 239 -22.05 -3.66 -1.06
N VAL A 240 -21.76 -4.39 0.01
CA VAL A 240 -20.40 -4.76 0.45
C VAL A 240 -20.20 -6.29 0.54
N GLY A 241 -21.23 -7.07 0.21
CA GLY A 241 -21.20 -8.53 0.32
C GLY A 241 -20.05 -9.18 -0.44
N GLY A 242 -19.73 -8.68 -1.62
CA GLY A 242 -18.59 -9.17 -2.40
C GLY A 242 -17.23 -8.90 -1.72
N LEU A 243 -17.10 -7.80 -1.01
CA LEU A 243 -15.89 -7.49 -0.24
C LEU A 243 -15.78 -8.39 0.99
N ILE A 244 -16.88 -8.55 1.73
CA ILE A 244 -16.95 -9.39 2.94
C ILE A 244 -16.70 -10.86 2.61
N ALA A 245 -17.13 -11.35 1.46
CA ALA A 245 -16.87 -12.71 1.01
C ALA A 245 -15.48 -12.86 0.38
N GLY A 246 -15.06 -11.89 -0.42
CA GLY A 246 -13.82 -11.96 -1.19
C GLY A 246 -12.55 -11.92 -0.32
N LEU A 247 -12.52 -11.09 0.73
CA LEU A 247 -11.35 -10.99 1.62
C LEU A 247 -11.03 -12.29 2.36
N PRO A 248 -11.96 -12.93 3.10
CA PRO A 248 -11.68 -14.21 3.75
C PRO A 248 -11.26 -15.31 2.77
N LEU A 249 -11.87 -15.37 1.59
CA LEU A 249 -11.49 -16.33 0.55
C LEU A 249 -10.06 -16.09 0.05
N MET A 250 -9.65 -14.83 -0.12
CA MET A 250 -8.28 -14.52 -0.51
C MET A 250 -7.28 -14.91 0.58
N PHE A 251 -7.58 -14.65 1.86
CA PHE A 251 -6.73 -15.09 2.97
C PHE A 251 -6.65 -16.62 3.05
N ALA A 252 -7.77 -17.31 2.92
CA ALA A 252 -7.82 -18.75 2.90
C ALA A 252 -6.98 -19.32 1.74
N SER A 253 -7.04 -18.71 0.56
CA SER A 253 -6.21 -19.07 -0.59
C SER A 253 -4.72 -18.96 -0.26
N VAL A 254 -4.27 -17.81 0.23
CA VAL A 254 -2.84 -17.59 0.56
C VAL A 254 -2.39 -18.54 1.67
N ALA A 255 -3.19 -18.73 2.71
CA ALA A 255 -2.89 -19.65 3.82
C ALA A 255 -2.76 -21.10 3.35
N LEU A 256 -3.72 -21.59 2.55
CA LEU A 256 -3.70 -22.95 2.02
C LEU A 256 -2.52 -23.18 1.07
N MET A 257 -2.24 -22.23 0.18
CA MET A 257 -1.08 -22.29 -0.70
C MET A 257 0.23 -22.31 0.09
N HIS A 258 0.34 -21.45 1.12
CA HIS A 258 1.51 -21.41 1.98
C HIS A 258 1.69 -22.71 2.77
N CYS A 259 0.64 -23.21 3.43
CA CYS A 259 0.70 -24.49 4.17
C CYS A 259 1.06 -25.68 3.26
N SER A 260 0.59 -25.69 2.01
CA SER A 260 0.91 -26.75 1.05
C SER A 260 2.38 -26.76 0.61
N SER A 261 3.07 -25.63 0.77
CA SER A 261 4.46 -25.45 0.30
C SER A 261 5.51 -25.61 1.39
N VAL A 262 5.11 -25.58 2.68
CA VAL A 262 6.03 -25.80 3.81
C VAL A 262 6.35 -27.28 3.93
N PRO A 263 7.65 -27.69 3.93
CA PRO A 263 8.04 -29.05 4.21
C PRO A 263 7.68 -29.39 5.67
N LEU A 264 6.76 -30.28 5.88
CA LEU A 264 6.46 -30.86 7.19
C LEU A 264 7.35 -32.12 7.32
N GLU A 265 8.55 -31.97 7.87
CA GLU A 265 9.50 -33.06 8.07
C GLU A 265 8.89 -34.28 8.79
N ALA A 266 7.86 -34.07 9.61
CA ALA A 266 7.11 -35.13 10.29
C ALA A 266 5.93 -35.70 9.47
N ALA A 267 5.42 -34.98 8.48
CA ALA A 267 4.23 -35.36 7.71
C ALA A 267 4.59 -36.17 6.44
N ASP A 268 5.81 -36.04 5.92
CA ASP A 268 6.26 -36.78 4.74
C ASP A 268 6.41 -38.28 5.00
N ALA A 269 6.46 -38.69 6.26
CA ALA A 269 6.47 -40.10 6.66
C ALA A 269 5.08 -40.75 6.70
N LEU A 270 3.97 -39.99 6.54
CA LEU A 270 2.63 -40.53 6.60
C LEU A 270 2.09 -40.80 5.18
N PRO A 271 1.56 -42.02 4.92
CA PRO A 271 0.89 -42.34 3.65
C PRO A 271 -0.33 -41.40 3.50
N GLY A 272 -0.31 -40.53 2.48
CA GLY A 272 -1.36 -39.53 2.21
C GLY A 272 -0.91 -38.09 2.23
N SER A 273 0.32 -37.79 2.61
CA SER A 273 0.85 -36.40 2.66
C SER A 273 0.80 -35.67 1.30
N ALA A 274 1.08 -36.41 0.20
CA ALA A 274 0.98 -35.85 -1.15
C ALA A 274 -0.45 -35.51 -1.55
N VAL A 275 -1.43 -36.36 -1.19
CA VAL A 275 -2.87 -36.15 -1.42
C VAL A 275 -3.33 -34.91 -0.63
N SER A 276 -2.89 -34.77 0.61
CA SER A 276 -3.21 -33.59 1.45
C SER A 276 -2.67 -32.29 0.86
N ARG A 277 -1.44 -32.28 0.35
CA ARG A 277 -0.85 -31.10 -0.30
C ARG A 277 -1.60 -30.71 -1.57
N THR A 278 -1.87 -31.66 -2.45
CA THR A 278 -2.66 -31.42 -3.67
C THR A 278 -4.05 -30.89 -3.34
N MET A 279 -4.69 -31.43 -2.32
CA MET A 279 -5.99 -30.97 -1.86
C MET A 279 -5.94 -29.52 -1.33
N MET A 280 -4.93 -29.16 -0.54
CA MET A 280 -4.72 -27.77 -0.07
C MET A 280 -4.50 -26.82 -1.25
N GLN A 281 -3.72 -27.21 -2.27
CA GLN A 281 -3.51 -26.40 -3.48
C GLN A 281 -4.80 -26.21 -4.27
N MET A 282 -5.60 -27.28 -4.45
CA MET A 282 -6.90 -27.20 -5.13
C MET A 282 -7.87 -26.29 -4.37
N LEU A 283 -7.98 -26.45 -3.04
CA LEU A 283 -8.83 -25.61 -2.20
C LEU A 283 -8.35 -24.15 -2.21
N GLY A 284 -7.04 -23.94 -2.16
CA GLY A 284 -6.46 -22.60 -2.29
C GLY A 284 -6.81 -21.94 -3.64
N GLY A 285 -6.73 -22.71 -4.73
CA GLY A 285 -7.15 -22.25 -6.06
C GLY A 285 -8.65 -21.92 -6.15
N LEU A 286 -9.51 -22.77 -5.57
CA LEU A 286 -10.96 -22.52 -5.48
C LEU A 286 -11.27 -21.26 -4.66
N CYS A 287 -10.59 -21.06 -3.54
CA CYS A 287 -10.72 -19.85 -2.73
C CYS A 287 -10.27 -18.60 -3.51
N ALA A 288 -9.18 -18.67 -4.28
CA ALA A 288 -8.73 -17.58 -5.14
C ALA A 288 -9.76 -17.23 -6.21
N GLY A 289 -10.31 -18.26 -6.89
CA GLY A 289 -11.38 -18.09 -7.87
C GLY A 289 -12.64 -17.47 -7.26
N GLY A 290 -13.07 -17.96 -6.10
CA GLY A 290 -14.19 -17.41 -5.34
C GLY A 290 -13.99 -15.96 -4.94
N ALA A 291 -12.80 -15.58 -4.47
CA ALA A 291 -12.44 -14.21 -4.16
C ALA A 291 -12.53 -13.32 -5.40
N ALA A 292 -11.93 -13.74 -6.52
CA ALA A 292 -11.97 -12.99 -7.78
C ALA A 292 -13.41 -12.77 -8.27
N LEU A 293 -14.25 -13.80 -8.25
CA LEU A 293 -15.65 -13.70 -8.63
C LEU A 293 -16.43 -12.75 -7.73
N SER A 294 -16.19 -12.79 -6.41
CA SER A 294 -16.83 -11.91 -5.43
C SER A 294 -16.45 -10.45 -5.69
N PHE A 295 -15.18 -10.14 -5.97
CA PHE A 295 -14.75 -8.79 -6.34
C PHE A 295 -15.35 -8.32 -7.65
N VAL A 296 -15.33 -9.17 -8.70
CA VAL A 296 -15.93 -8.84 -10.01
C VAL A 296 -17.43 -8.57 -9.88
N HIS A 297 -18.14 -9.41 -9.10
CA HIS A 297 -19.57 -9.22 -8.86
C HIS A 297 -19.85 -7.89 -8.16
N HIS A 298 -19.11 -7.58 -7.10
CA HIS A 298 -19.26 -6.35 -6.32
C HIS A 298 -19.02 -5.10 -7.18
N PHE A 299 -18.02 -5.12 -8.05
CA PHE A 299 -17.65 -3.98 -8.89
C PHE A 299 -18.25 -4.01 -10.29
N ARG A 300 -19.18 -4.92 -10.57
CA ARG A 300 -19.77 -5.13 -11.89
C ARG A 300 -20.28 -3.85 -12.55
N SER A 301 -20.88 -2.93 -11.79
CA SER A 301 -21.40 -1.66 -12.32
C SER A 301 -20.28 -0.73 -12.82
N ILE A 302 -19.15 -0.69 -12.13
CA ILE A 302 -17.96 0.09 -12.53
C ILE A 302 -17.26 -0.60 -13.70
N LEU A 303 -17.10 -1.93 -13.62
CA LEU A 303 -16.45 -2.72 -14.65
C LEU A 303 -17.21 -2.80 -15.99
N ARG A 304 -18.51 -2.45 -16.01
CA ARG A 304 -19.26 -2.29 -17.25
C ARG A 304 -18.84 -1.07 -18.08
N GLN A 305 -18.27 -0.05 -17.45
CA GLN A 305 -17.74 1.12 -18.13
C GLN A 305 -16.34 0.80 -18.67
N ARG A 306 -16.19 0.68 -19.98
CA ARG A 306 -14.97 0.21 -20.65
C ARG A 306 -13.70 0.98 -20.24
N VAL A 307 -13.79 2.31 -20.15
CA VAL A 307 -12.63 3.14 -19.76
C VAL A 307 -12.23 2.86 -18.32
N LEU A 308 -13.19 2.72 -17.39
CA LEU A 308 -12.92 2.39 -15.99
C LEU A 308 -12.40 0.96 -15.83
N LEU A 309 -12.92 -0.01 -16.58
CA LEU A 309 -12.39 -1.38 -16.61
C LEU A 309 -10.93 -1.41 -17.06
N LEU A 310 -10.62 -0.74 -18.17
CA LEU A 310 -9.24 -0.68 -18.67
C LEU A 310 -8.30 0.03 -17.70
N ALA A 311 -8.73 1.16 -17.14
CA ALA A 311 -7.95 1.86 -16.11
C ALA A 311 -7.72 1.00 -14.87
N THR A 312 -8.71 0.21 -14.46
CA THR A 312 -8.61 -0.76 -13.36
C THR A 312 -7.56 -1.82 -13.65
N ILE A 313 -7.61 -2.46 -14.81
CA ILE A 313 -6.65 -3.50 -15.21
C ILE A 313 -5.23 -2.92 -15.26
N VAL A 314 -5.05 -1.75 -15.88
CA VAL A 314 -3.75 -1.05 -15.91
C VAL A 314 -3.24 -0.81 -14.49
N THR A 315 -4.10 -0.31 -13.61
CA THR A 315 -3.73 0.01 -12.22
C THR A 315 -3.31 -1.24 -11.46
N ILE A 316 -4.05 -2.35 -11.57
CA ILE A 316 -3.72 -3.63 -10.91
C ILE A 316 -2.37 -4.15 -11.41
N LEU A 317 -2.14 -4.15 -12.74
CA LEU A 317 -0.88 -4.60 -13.33
C LEU A 317 0.31 -3.78 -12.83
N VAL A 318 0.18 -2.46 -12.77
CA VAL A 318 1.25 -1.58 -12.29
C VAL A 318 1.41 -1.71 -10.77
N TYR A 319 0.33 -1.88 -10.01
CA TYR A 319 0.38 -2.07 -8.56
C TYR A 319 1.05 -3.38 -8.13
N ALA A 320 1.15 -4.37 -9.00
CA ALA A 320 2.01 -5.52 -8.77
C ALA A 320 3.47 -5.11 -8.51
N GLY A 321 3.91 -3.95 -9.02
CA GLY A 321 5.21 -3.36 -8.68
C GLY A 321 5.36 -2.91 -7.22
N ASN A 322 4.27 -2.54 -6.55
CA ASN A 322 4.34 -2.03 -5.16
C ASN A 322 4.76 -3.09 -4.12
N VAL A 323 4.62 -4.36 -4.42
CA VAL A 323 4.89 -5.46 -3.48
C VAL A 323 6.30 -6.06 -3.63
N ILE A 324 7.09 -5.63 -4.62
CA ILE A 324 8.44 -6.14 -4.91
C ILE A 324 9.55 -5.67 -3.93
N PRO A 325 9.41 -4.58 -3.13
CA PRO A 325 10.49 -4.06 -2.28
C PRO A 325 11.05 -5.08 -1.28
N SER A 326 10.24 -6.04 -0.84
CA SER A 326 10.72 -7.14 0.01
C SER A 326 11.80 -7.95 -0.69
N ASN A 327 11.57 -8.39 -1.94
CA ASN A 327 12.55 -9.12 -2.73
C ASN A 327 13.76 -8.24 -3.08
N MET A 328 13.55 -6.98 -3.41
CA MET A 328 14.67 -6.04 -3.64
C MET A 328 15.55 -5.93 -2.40
N ASN A 329 14.97 -5.86 -1.21
CA ASN A 329 15.72 -5.82 0.04
C ASN A 329 16.51 -7.14 0.26
N LEU A 330 15.87 -8.30 0.12
CA LEU A 330 16.52 -9.59 0.28
C LEU A 330 17.66 -9.81 -0.74
N TYR A 331 17.48 -9.34 -1.97
CA TYR A 331 18.49 -9.42 -3.02
C TYR A 331 19.74 -8.57 -2.71
N SER A 332 19.64 -7.56 -1.86
CA SER A 332 20.80 -6.74 -1.48
C SER A 332 21.93 -7.56 -0.85
N GLU A 333 21.61 -8.69 -0.20
CA GLU A 333 22.63 -9.65 0.28
C GLU A 333 23.53 -10.18 -0.85
N GLN A 334 22.91 -10.49 -1.99
CA GLN A 334 23.62 -11.07 -3.13
C GLN A 334 24.51 -10.06 -3.87
N VAL A 335 24.13 -8.79 -3.88
CA VAL A 335 24.82 -7.74 -4.66
C VAL A 335 25.74 -6.85 -3.83
N LEU A 336 25.52 -6.79 -2.50
CA LEU A 336 26.28 -5.91 -1.60
C LEU A 336 27.13 -6.70 -0.59
N GLY A 337 26.98 -8.03 -0.53
CA GLY A 337 27.78 -8.92 0.31
C GLY A 337 27.55 -8.79 1.81
N ASN A 338 26.45 -8.15 2.24
CA ASN A 338 26.07 -8.02 3.65
C ASN A 338 24.60 -8.35 3.85
N VAL A 339 24.22 -8.68 5.07
CA VAL A 339 22.83 -8.98 5.43
C VAL A 339 21.87 -7.84 5.04
N PRO A 340 20.68 -8.14 4.51
CA PRO A 340 19.71 -7.15 4.01
C PRO A 340 19.39 -6.06 5.02
N LEU A 341 19.44 -6.40 6.30
CA LEU A 341 19.17 -5.53 7.43
C LEU A 341 20.03 -4.26 7.45
N LYS A 342 21.33 -4.35 7.10
CA LYS A 342 22.24 -3.20 7.08
C LYS A 342 21.81 -2.10 6.12
N TYR A 343 21.04 -2.45 5.11
CA TYR A 343 20.63 -1.52 4.06
C TYR A 343 19.19 -1.05 4.21
N ALA A 344 18.38 -1.67 5.10
CA ALA A 344 16.96 -1.40 5.21
C ALA A 344 16.62 0.08 5.46
N GLY A 345 17.38 0.76 6.30
CA GLY A 345 17.20 2.19 6.57
C GLY A 345 17.56 3.06 5.38
N VAL A 346 18.70 2.81 4.72
CA VAL A 346 19.14 3.56 3.52
C VAL A 346 18.17 3.32 2.36
N GLN A 347 17.69 2.09 2.19
CA GLN A 347 16.71 1.75 1.16
C GLN A 347 15.40 2.53 1.36
N ASN A 348 14.88 2.60 2.57
CA ASN A 348 13.72 3.41 2.92
C ASN A 348 13.99 4.91 2.72
N MET A 349 15.17 5.39 3.12
CA MET A 349 15.56 6.79 2.95
C MET A 349 15.57 7.19 1.47
N LEU A 350 16.17 6.39 0.60
CA LEU A 350 16.18 6.62 -0.85
C LEU A 350 14.77 6.56 -1.43
N ARG A 351 13.96 5.57 -1.01
CA ARG A 351 12.57 5.41 -1.43
C ARG A 351 11.74 6.67 -1.14
N PHE A 352 11.82 7.20 0.07
CA PHE A 352 11.07 8.40 0.44
C PHE A 352 11.70 9.68 -0.09
N GLY A 353 13.02 9.80 -0.13
CA GLY A 353 13.73 10.96 -0.65
C GLY A 353 13.44 11.20 -2.14
N PHE A 354 13.53 10.16 -2.96
CA PHE A 354 13.17 10.26 -4.38
C PHE A 354 11.69 10.57 -4.59
N LYS A 355 10.81 10.08 -3.70
CA LYS A 355 9.38 10.39 -3.76
C LYS A 355 9.10 11.89 -3.57
N VAL A 356 9.85 12.59 -2.70
CA VAL A 356 9.76 14.06 -2.54
C VAL A 356 10.09 14.76 -3.85
N VAL A 357 11.24 14.44 -4.44
CA VAL A 357 11.70 15.05 -5.68
C VAL A 357 10.74 14.73 -6.84
N ALA A 358 10.42 13.46 -7.00
CA ALA A 358 9.52 13.00 -8.06
C ALA A 358 8.11 13.59 -7.91
N GLY A 359 7.60 13.70 -6.68
CA GLY A 359 6.29 14.31 -6.41
C GLY A 359 6.22 15.76 -6.86
N THR A 360 7.26 16.55 -6.63
CA THR A 360 7.36 17.93 -7.08
C THR A 360 7.44 18.02 -8.61
N VAL A 361 8.34 17.25 -9.22
CA VAL A 361 8.56 17.26 -10.68
C VAL A 361 7.31 16.76 -11.43
N LEU A 362 6.74 15.64 -10.99
CA LEU A 362 5.55 15.08 -11.63
C LEU A 362 4.30 15.92 -11.39
N GLY A 363 4.19 16.58 -10.23
CA GLY A 363 3.12 17.55 -9.98
C GLY A 363 3.15 18.70 -11.00
N TRP A 364 4.32 19.29 -11.22
CA TRP A 364 4.52 20.30 -12.26
C TRP A 364 4.27 19.76 -13.68
N PHE A 365 4.72 18.55 -13.98
CA PHE A 365 4.50 17.89 -15.27
C PHE A 365 3.02 17.69 -15.57
N LEU A 366 2.21 17.27 -14.57
CA LEU A 366 0.77 17.03 -14.74
C LEU A 366 -0.02 18.31 -15.02
N THR A 367 0.39 19.46 -14.47
CA THR A 367 -0.30 20.74 -14.77
C THR A 367 -0.21 21.11 -16.25
N ARG A 368 0.74 20.53 -16.99
CA ARG A 368 1.03 20.80 -18.41
C ARG A 368 0.65 19.68 -19.36
N THR A 369 0.21 18.53 -18.84
CA THR A 369 -0.07 17.34 -19.63
C THR A 369 -1.49 16.83 -19.40
N ASN A 370 -1.68 15.55 -19.29
CA ASN A 370 -2.98 14.91 -19.14
C ASN A 370 -2.91 13.76 -18.10
N PRO A 371 -4.05 13.31 -17.56
CA PRO A 371 -4.08 12.28 -16.54
C PRO A 371 -3.41 10.96 -16.94
N ARG A 372 -3.48 10.54 -18.22
CA ARG A 372 -2.79 9.35 -18.73
C ARG A 372 -1.28 9.49 -18.65
N ALA A 373 -0.73 10.68 -18.93
CA ALA A 373 0.71 10.92 -18.86
C ALA A 373 1.28 10.69 -17.45
N GLY A 374 0.52 11.00 -16.39
CA GLY A 374 0.92 10.72 -15.01
C GLY A 374 1.05 9.22 -14.72
N ILE A 375 0.10 8.41 -15.19
CA ILE A 375 0.20 6.94 -15.08
C ILE A 375 1.42 6.44 -15.83
N LEU A 376 1.60 6.86 -17.08
CA LEU A 376 2.71 6.41 -17.92
C LEU A 376 4.06 6.80 -17.33
N ALA A 377 4.22 8.04 -16.87
CA ALA A 377 5.47 8.51 -16.27
C ALA A 377 5.84 7.70 -15.01
N THR A 378 4.91 7.53 -14.08
CA THR A 378 5.16 6.79 -12.83
C THR A 378 5.37 5.30 -13.08
N SER A 379 4.61 4.68 -13.99
CA SER A 379 4.80 3.27 -14.37
C SER A 379 6.14 3.05 -15.07
N SER A 380 6.59 3.99 -15.90
CA SER A 380 7.91 3.93 -16.56
C SER A 380 9.05 4.03 -15.54
N ILE A 381 8.90 4.86 -14.49
CA ILE A 381 9.87 4.93 -13.39
C ILE A 381 9.90 3.60 -12.62
N PHE A 382 8.74 2.98 -12.36
CA PHE A 382 8.68 1.64 -11.76
C PHE A 382 9.38 0.59 -12.60
N LEU A 383 9.16 0.60 -13.92
CA LEU A 383 9.84 -0.31 -14.85
C LEU A 383 11.35 -0.09 -14.84
N ALA A 384 11.78 1.17 -14.86
CA ALA A 384 13.19 1.54 -14.75
C ALA A 384 13.83 1.02 -13.44
N ALA A 385 13.10 1.05 -12.31
CA ALA A 385 13.56 0.48 -11.05
C ALA A 385 13.84 -1.03 -11.17
N GLN A 386 12.98 -1.80 -11.84
CA GLN A 386 13.16 -3.23 -12.03
C GLN A 386 14.35 -3.52 -12.97
N ILE A 387 14.44 -2.80 -14.07
CA ILE A 387 15.59 -2.93 -15.01
C ILE A 387 16.90 -2.61 -14.29
N TRP A 388 16.90 -1.55 -13.49
CA TRP A 388 18.07 -1.18 -12.69
C TRP A 388 18.46 -2.28 -11.69
N ALA A 389 17.46 -2.86 -10.99
CA ALA A 389 17.69 -3.94 -10.03
C ALA A 389 18.24 -5.22 -10.69
N ILE A 390 17.88 -5.49 -11.96
CA ILE A 390 18.39 -6.64 -12.73
C ILE A 390 19.84 -6.41 -13.19
N LEU A 391 20.16 -5.21 -13.68
CA LEU A 391 21.39 -4.94 -14.39
C LEU A 391 22.52 -4.42 -13.49
N VAL A 392 22.18 -3.67 -12.44
CA VAL A 392 23.17 -2.94 -11.63
C VAL A 392 23.53 -3.73 -10.36
N THR A 393 24.83 -3.81 -10.09
CA THR A 393 25.40 -4.46 -8.90
C THR A 393 26.20 -3.47 -8.06
N GLY A 394 26.62 -3.90 -6.87
CA GLY A 394 27.35 -3.05 -5.93
C GLY A 394 26.51 -1.91 -5.37
N PRO A 395 27.13 -0.86 -4.79
CA PRO A 395 26.42 0.21 -4.07
C PRO A 395 25.36 0.94 -4.91
N TRP A 396 25.57 1.04 -6.22
CA TRP A 396 24.62 1.66 -7.15
C TRP A 396 23.28 0.92 -7.27
N TYR A 397 23.22 -0.34 -6.86
CA TYR A 397 21.98 -1.09 -6.74
C TYR A 397 20.93 -0.36 -5.87
N LEU A 398 21.39 0.34 -4.83
CA LEU A 398 20.49 1.04 -3.89
C LEU A 398 19.65 2.13 -4.57
N VAL A 399 20.07 2.66 -5.73
CA VAL A 399 19.29 3.62 -6.53
C VAL A 399 17.95 3.03 -6.98
N ALA A 400 17.85 1.71 -7.15
CA ALA A 400 16.60 1.03 -7.48
C ALA A 400 15.48 1.35 -6.48
N PHE A 401 15.80 1.51 -5.19
CA PHE A 401 14.82 1.88 -4.16
C PHE A 401 14.33 3.31 -4.30
N GLY A 402 15.21 4.23 -4.71
CA GLY A 402 14.83 5.60 -5.03
C GLY A 402 13.87 5.65 -6.23
N LEU A 403 14.22 4.99 -7.33
CA LEU A 403 13.35 4.87 -8.51
C LEU A 403 12.02 4.20 -8.15
N HIS A 404 12.06 3.13 -7.34
CA HIS A 404 10.86 2.48 -6.85
C HIS A 404 9.97 3.45 -6.08
N GLY A 405 10.53 4.21 -5.13
CA GLY A 405 9.77 5.21 -4.37
C GLY A 405 9.12 6.29 -5.24
N ALA A 406 9.80 6.75 -6.28
CA ALA A 406 9.24 7.67 -7.27
C ALA A 406 8.09 7.01 -8.08
N GLY A 407 8.26 5.74 -8.46
CA GLY A 407 7.22 4.94 -9.14
C GLY A 407 5.96 4.73 -8.31
N GLU A 408 6.06 4.63 -6.98
CA GLU A 408 4.91 4.50 -6.07
C GLU A 408 3.90 5.67 -6.17
N LEU A 409 4.30 6.79 -6.75
CA LEU A 409 3.38 7.88 -7.03
C LEU A 409 2.27 7.49 -8.01
N VAL A 410 2.37 6.35 -8.69
CA VAL A 410 1.24 5.75 -9.41
C VAL A 410 0.00 5.62 -8.52
N GLY A 411 0.20 5.40 -7.21
CA GLY A 411 -0.88 5.41 -6.20
C GLY A 411 -1.61 6.73 -6.05
N VAL A 412 -1.11 7.82 -6.62
CA VAL A 412 -1.78 9.13 -6.70
C VAL A 412 -2.36 9.36 -8.09
N TYR A 413 -1.62 9.00 -9.13
CA TYR A 413 -1.98 9.33 -10.52
C TYR A 413 -3.02 8.38 -11.12
N ALA A 414 -3.00 7.09 -10.79
CA ALA A 414 -4.02 6.16 -11.25
C ALA A 414 -5.40 6.46 -10.65
N PRO A 415 -5.53 6.72 -9.32
CA PRO A 415 -6.76 7.25 -8.75
C PRO A 415 -7.26 8.52 -9.42
N ASN A 416 -6.37 9.49 -9.66
CA ASN A 416 -6.72 10.75 -10.32
C ASN A 416 -7.28 10.53 -11.74
N TYR A 417 -6.74 9.58 -12.48
CA TYR A 417 -7.27 9.19 -13.78
C TYR A 417 -8.69 8.63 -13.69
N ILE A 418 -8.93 7.69 -12.74
CA ILE A 418 -10.23 7.07 -12.53
C ILE A 418 -11.27 8.11 -12.11
N VAL A 419 -10.88 9.04 -11.20
CA VAL A 419 -11.74 10.16 -10.81
C VAL A 419 -12.11 11.03 -12.01
N SER A 420 -11.14 11.32 -12.89
CA SER A 420 -11.37 12.11 -14.11
C SER A 420 -12.29 11.40 -15.12
N ALA A 421 -12.34 10.07 -15.09
CA ALA A 421 -13.21 9.24 -15.92
C ALA A 421 -14.62 9.06 -15.33
N SER A 422 -14.85 9.49 -14.08
CA SER A 422 -16.06 9.19 -13.31
C SER A 422 -17.11 10.28 -13.44
N HIS A 423 -18.39 9.92 -13.47
CA HIS A 423 -19.48 10.88 -13.29
C HIS A 423 -19.47 11.49 -11.89
N ARG A 424 -19.82 12.77 -11.76
CA ARG A 424 -19.85 13.47 -10.46
C ARG A 424 -20.69 12.75 -9.40
N ASN A 425 -21.82 12.18 -9.81
CA ASN A 425 -22.73 11.45 -8.90
C ASN A 425 -22.15 10.11 -8.41
N GLU A 426 -21.17 9.55 -9.10
CA GLU A 426 -20.53 8.27 -8.79
C GLU A 426 -19.14 8.43 -8.15
N LEU A 427 -18.69 9.67 -7.99
CA LEU A 427 -17.33 10.00 -7.56
C LEU A 427 -16.95 9.33 -6.22
N ARG A 428 -17.85 9.37 -5.22
CA ARG A 428 -17.61 8.75 -3.90
C ARG A 428 -17.44 7.24 -4.01
N ARG A 429 -18.31 6.57 -4.79
CA ARG A 429 -18.25 5.13 -5.02
C ARG A 429 -16.97 4.74 -5.75
N ASN A 430 -16.59 5.50 -6.78
CA ASN A 430 -15.41 5.21 -7.59
C ASN A 430 -14.11 5.51 -6.82
N LEU A 431 -14.09 6.50 -5.93
CA LEU A 431 -12.96 6.71 -5.01
C LEU A 431 -12.80 5.55 -4.02
N ALA A 432 -13.88 5.06 -3.43
CA ALA A 432 -13.83 3.87 -2.57
C ALA A 432 -13.33 2.64 -3.34
N PHE A 433 -13.75 2.46 -4.59
CA PHE A 433 -13.25 1.42 -5.47
C PHE A 433 -11.74 1.51 -5.71
N VAL A 434 -11.23 2.72 -5.95
CA VAL A 434 -9.80 2.95 -6.20
C VAL A 434 -8.92 2.48 -5.04
N THR A 435 -9.35 2.69 -3.79
CA THR A 435 -8.57 2.24 -2.62
C THR A 435 -8.44 0.72 -2.55
N MET A 436 -9.34 -0.01 -3.21
CA MET A 436 -9.35 -1.48 -3.23
C MET A 436 -8.56 -2.10 -4.39
N LEU A 437 -8.04 -1.29 -5.33
CA LEU A 437 -7.29 -1.82 -6.49
C LEU A 437 -5.95 -2.46 -6.12
N MET A 438 -5.44 -2.19 -4.92
CA MET A 438 -4.25 -2.84 -4.40
C MET A 438 -4.51 -4.31 -4.01
N VAL A 439 -5.74 -4.66 -3.64
CA VAL A 439 -6.11 -6.00 -3.17
C VAL A 439 -5.84 -7.09 -4.22
N PRO A 440 -6.28 -6.95 -5.49
CA PRO A 440 -5.97 -7.94 -6.53
C PRO A 440 -4.48 -8.04 -6.87
N ALA A 441 -3.69 -7.00 -6.62
CA ALA A 441 -2.25 -6.99 -6.83
C ALA A 441 -1.46 -7.64 -5.68
N ALA A 442 -2.05 -7.74 -4.48
CA ALA A 442 -1.38 -8.25 -3.28
C ALA A 442 -0.74 -9.64 -3.43
N PRO A 443 -1.38 -10.63 -4.10
CA PRO A 443 -0.79 -11.96 -4.29
C PRO A 443 0.53 -11.96 -5.06
N ALA A 444 0.85 -10.89 -5.82
CA ALA A 444 2.11 -10.80 -6.56
C ALA A 444 3.33 -10.85 -5.61
N GLY A 445 3.24 -10.34 -4.37
CA GLY A 445 4.33 -10.45 -3.39
C GLY A 445 4.66 -11.91 -3.04
N TYR A 446 3.64 -12.72 -2.81
CA TYR A 446 3.80 -14.16 -2.59
C TYR A 446 4.37 -14.86 -3.82
N LEU A 447 3.89 -14.52 -5.03
CA LEU A 447 4.40 -15.04 -6.29
C LEU A 447 5.89 -14.73 -6.47
N TYR A 448 6.32 -13.51 -6.21
CA TYR A 448 7.73 -13.12 -6.34
C TYR A 448 8.64 -13.89 -5.38
N GLY A 449 8.22 -14.08 -4.12
CA GLY A 449 8.94 -14.91 -3.17
C GLY A 449 9.00 -16.37 -3.61
N SER A 450 7.88 -16.91 -4.12
CA SER A 450 7.79 -18.29 -4.61
C SER A 450 8.71 -18.55 -5.80
N ILE A 451 8.87 -17.57 -6.71
CA ILE A 451 9.84 -17.69 -7.83
C ILE A 451 11.27 -17.81 -7.28
N VAL A 452 11.61 -17.00 -6.28
CA VAL A 452 12.95 -17.05 -5.67
C VAL A 452 13.23 -18.40 -5.04
N ASP A 453 12.30 -18.88 -4.20
CA ASP A 453 12.49 -20.16 -3.49
C ASP A 453 12.53 -21.35 -4.46
N PHE A 454 11.61 -21.42 -5.42
CA PHE A 454 11.57 -22.49 -6.43
C PHE A 454 12.88 -22.58 -7.24
N VAL A 455 13.40 -21.42 -7.70
CA VAL A 455 14.66 -21.41 -8.49
C VAL A 455 15.85 -21.73 -7.60
N SER A 456 15.86 -21.24 -6.35
CA SER A 456 16.92 -21.53 -5.38
C SER A 456 17.01 -23.02 -5.07
N GLU A 457 15.87 -23.69 -4.86
CA GLU A 457 15.75 -25.12 -4.57
C GLU A 457 16.10 -25.97 -5.80
N SER A 458 15.77 -25.51 -7.01
CA SER A 458 16.08 -26.23 -8.26
C SER A 458 17.58 -26.26 -8.59
N GLY A 459 18.39 -25.46 -7.92
CA GLY A 459 19.85 -25.41 -8.16
C GLY A 459 20.25 -24.90 -9.54
N TRP A 460 19.32 -24.26 -10.29
CA TRP A 460 19.61 -23.75 -11.64
C TRP A 460 20.70 -22.70 -11.63
N GLN A 461 21.64 -22.84 -12.55
CA GLN A 461 22.74 -21.89 -12.76
C GLN A 461 22.73 -21.44 -14.22
N VAL A 462 22.71 -20.15 -14.45
CA VAL A 462 22.71 -19.54 -15.78
C VAL A 462 23.73 -18.42 -15.81
N MET A 463 24.60 -18.41 -16.82
CA MET A 463 25.63 -17.36 -17.00
C MET A 463 26.54 -17.16 -15.78
N GLY A 464 26.88 -18.22 -15.04
CA GLY A 464 27.73 -18.15 -13.84
C GLY A 464 27.05 -17.56 -12.58
N MET A 465 25.76 -17.25 -12.66
CA MET A 465 24.96 -16.80 -11.50
C MET A 465 24.53 -18.00 -10.66
N ASN A 466 24.61 -17.86 -9.34
CA ASN A 466 24.01 -18.85 -8.44
C ASN A 466 22.48 -18.85 -8.52
N SER A 467 21.84 -19.95 -8.13
CA SER A 467 20.39 -20.13 -8.22
C SER A 467 19.60 -19.08 -7.44
N LYS A 468 20.08 -18.64 -6.27
CA LYS A 468 19.42 -17.61 -5.45
C LYS A 468 19.42 -16.25 -6.16
N THR A 469 20.54 -15.84 -6.73
CA THR A 469 20.64 -14.62 -7.55
C THR A 469 19.74 -14.69 -8.77
N LEU A 470 19.73 -15.83 -9.46
CA LEU A 470 18.86 -16.06 -10.62
C LEU A 470 17.39 -15.94 -10.23
N GLY A 471 16.97 -16.55 -9.10
CA GLY A 471 15.61 -16.49 -8.59
C GLY A 471 15.14 -15.06 -8.34
N PHE A 472 15.96 -14.23 -7.70
CA PHE A 472 15.64 -12.81 -7.49
C PHE A 472 15.50 -12.05 -8.81
N ARG A 473 16.44 -12.21 -9.75
CA ARG A 473 16.35 -11.55 -11.06
C ARG A 473 15.14 -11.97 -11.86
N LEU A 474 14.76 -13.25 -11.81
CA LEU A 474 13.53 -13.74 -12.45
C LEU A 474 12.27 -13.13 -11.80
N SER A 475 12.26 -12.93 -10.47
CA SER A 475 11.15 -12.24 -9.80
C SER A 475 11.03 -10.78 -10.24
N PHE A 476 12.16 -10.08 -10.47
CA PHE A 476 12.18 -8.71 -11.02
C PHE A 476 11.73 -8.69 -12.49
N CYS A 477 12.12 -9.69 -13.29
CA CYS A 477 11.62 -9.85 -14.66
C CYS A 477 10.10 -10.05 -14.68
N ALA A 478 9.57 -10.92 -13.82
CA ALA A 478 8.12 -11.14 -13.71
C ALA A 478 7.38 -9.83 -13.33
N CYS A 479 7.93 -9.08 -12.36
CA CYS A 479 7.41 -7.77 -11.99
C CYS A 479 7.46 -6.77 -13.16
N ALA A 480 8.59 -6.70 -13.86
CA ALA A 480 8.76 -5.84 -15.04
C ALA A 480 7.76 -6.17 -16.15
N VAL A 481 7.44 -7.44 -16.37
CA VAL A 481 6.44 -7.89 -17.35
C VAL A 481 5.05 -7.37 -16.97
N PHE A 482 4.63 -7.49 -15.71
CA PHE A 482 3.34 -6.94 -15.26
C PHE A 482 3.26 -5.42 -15.50
N ILE A 483 4.30 -4.68 -15.10
CA ILE A 483 4.34 -3.23 -15.29
C ILE A 483 4.33 -2.87 -16.78
N LEU A 484 5.11 -3.55 -17.60
CA LEU A 484 5.19 -3.33 -19.05
C LEU A 484 3.85 -3.61 -19.73
N CYS A 485 3.16 -4.69 -19.38
CA CYS A 485 1.80 -4.97 -19.85
C CYS A 485 0.84 -3.83 -19.47
N GLY A 486 0.94 -3.32 -18.24
CA GLY A 486 0.16 -2.15 -17.81
C GLY A 486 0.46 -0.90 -18.64
N ILE A 487 1.73 -0.60 -18.91
CA ILE A 487 2.15 0.54 -19.75
C ILE A 487 1.62 0.39 -21.18
N ILE A 488 1.82 -0.77 -21.79
CA ILE A 488 1.35 -1.03 -23.18
C ILE A 488 -0.17 -0.86 -23.25
N LEU A 489 -0.92 -1.44 -22.31
CA LEU A 489 -2.37 -1.32 -22.25
C LEU A 489 -2.80 0.15 -22.06
N ALA A 490 -2.09 0.91 -21.22
CA ALA A 490 -2.35 2.33 -21.02
C ALA A 490 -2.12 3.16 -22.29
N ILE A 491 -1.03 2.88 -23.02
CA ILE A 491 -0.72 3.57 -24.29
C ILE A 491 -1.78 3.28 -25.35
N VAL A 492 -2.14 2.00 -25.51
CA VAL A 492 -2.97 1.54 -26.63
C VAL A 492 -4.46 1.81 -26.40
N LYS A 493 -4.92 1.72 -25.14
CA LYS A 493 -6.36 1.67 -24.84
C LYS A 493 -6.89 2.78 -23.94
N LEU A 494 -6.06 3.47 -23.16
CA LEU A 494 -6.55 4.55 -22.31
C LEU A 494 -6.59 5.88 -23.09
N PRO A 495 -7.72 6.62 -23.10
CA PRO A 495 -7.77 7.97 -23.65
C PRO A 495 -6.88 8.93 -22.84
N ALA A 496 -6.25 9.89 -23.52
CA ALA A 496 -5.38 10.87 -22.88
C ALA A 496 -6.13 11.73 -21.84
N LYS A 497 -7.35 12.14 -22.20
CA LYS A 497 -8.27 12.92 -21.36
C LYS A 497 -9.57 12.13 -21.23
N PRO A 498 -9.74 11.34 -20.17
CA PRO A 498 -10.98 10.60 -19.99
C PRO A 498 -12.14 11.57 -19.77
N ARG A 499 -13.30 11.25 -20.33
CA ARG A 499 -14.55 11.98 -20.09
C ARG A 499 -15.57 11.01 -19.50
N PRO A 500 -16.42 11.46 -18.57
CA PRO A 500 -17.53 10.65 -18.09
C PRO A 500 -18.45 10.25 -19.24
N GLY A 501 -18.79 8.96 -19.36
CA GLY A 501 -19.74 8.47 -20.38
C GLY A 501 -19.17 8.26 -21.78
N LEU A 502 -17.84 8.30 -21.99
CA LEU A 502 -17.21 7.91 -23.26
C LEU A 502 -17.50 6.43 -23.56
N ASP A 503 -18.46 6.20 -24.44
CA ASP A 503 -18.78 4.88 -24.95
C ASP A 503 -17.80 4.42 -26.04
N SER A 504 -17.75 3.10 -26.21
CA SER A 504 -16.79 2.36 -27.04
C SER A 504 -16.73 2.74 -28.52
N LYS A 505 -17.63 3.57 -29.02
CA LYS A 505 -17.70 3.97 -30.43
C LYS A 505 -16.74 5.10 -30.81
N GLU A 506 -16.25 5.87 -29.83
CA GLU A 506 -15.33 7.00 -30.06
C GLU A 506 -13.83 6.61 -29.81
N LEU A 507 -13.54 5.33 -29.55
CA LEU A 507 -12.19 4.82 -29.26
C LEU A 507 -11.53 4.10 -30.45
N ILE A 508 -12.16 4.11 -31.61
CA ILE A 508 -11.62 3.65 -32.91
C ILE A 508 -11.25 4.92 -33.71
#